data_fe2fb7bf71b849459ee8614466a3cccd
#
_entry.id   fe2fb7bf71b849459ee8614466a3cccd
#
_cell.length_a   1.000
_cell.length_b   1.000
_cell.length_c   1.000
_cell.angle_alpha   90.00
_cell.angle_beta   90.00
_cell.angle_gamma   90.00
#
_symmetry.space_group_name_H-M   'P 1'
#
loop_
_entity.id
_entity.type
_entity.pdbx_description
1 polymer ?
#
loop_
_entity_poly.entity_id
_entity_poly.type
_entity_poly.pdbx_seq_one_letter_code
_entity_poly.pdbx_strand_id
1 'polypeptide(L)'
;MDSGAIVAQEAIEIPDGISYSELEEQSAELGGKLLAQSVWDIYNDVAELATQDETKSSYHAFPSNDDFVVPVAEWNARHVYNFICGVVSWGIPIHLLVGNKDVHVRKAISYSQKTIDQNDLAMYEQSDEGFWVKCKQGSVLVE
;
A
#
# COMPACT_ATOMS: atom_id res chain seq x y z
N MET A 1 -2.11 14.86 19.69
CA MET A 1 -0.75 14.71 19.13
C MET A 1 -0.88 15.08 17.66
N ASP A 2 0.10 15.77 17.08
CA ASP A 2 0.16 16.17 15.67
C ASP A 2 -0.89 17.20 15.21
N SER A 3 -1.38 18.06 16.12
CA SER A 3 -2.34 19.14 15.85
C SER A 3 -1.68 20.51 15.63
N GLY A 4 -0.33 20.55 15.55
CA GLY A 4 0.42 21.78 15.28
C GLY A 4 0.26 22.27 13.84
N ALA A 5 0.67 23.51 13.56
CA ALA A 5 0.70 24.04 12.21
C ALA A 5 1.71 23.28 11.34
N ILE A 6 1.39 23.09 10.06
CA ILE A 6 2.27 22.48 9.07
C ILE A 6 3.27 23.54 8.60
N VAL A 7 4.56 23.25 8.73
CA VAL A 7 5.65 24.14 8.29
C VAL A 7 6.02 23.90 6.84
N ALA A 8 6.10 22.62 6.43
CA ALA A 8 6.37 22.23 5.05
C ALA A 8 5.67 20.92 4.73
N GLN A 9 5.31 20.77 3.48
CA GLN A 9 4.68 19.54 2.97
C GLN A 9 5.04 19.34 1.50
N GLU A 10 5.35 18.10 1.14
CA GLU A 10 5.60 17.71 -0.25
C GLU A 10 4.95 16.36 -0.54
N ALA A 11 4.43 16.18 -1.76
CA ALA A 11 3.80 14.94 -2.18
C ALA A 11 4.83 14.02 -2.83
N ILE A 12 4.75 12.73 -2.50
CA ILE A 12 5.52 11.66 -3.14
C ILE A 12 4.59 10.90 -4.09
N GLU A 13 5.04 10.69 -5.33
CA GLU A 13 4.36 9.78 -6.24
C GLU A 13 4.65 8.34 -5.82
N ILE A 14 3.59 7.56 -5.62
CA ILE A 14 3.68 6.16 -5.19
C ILE A 14 3.39 5.27 -6.40
N PRO A 15 4.40 4.69 -7.06
CA PRO A 15 4.20 3.77 -8.17
C PRO A 15 3.63 2.44 -7.71
N ASP A 16 2.96 1.73 -8.63
CA ASP A 16 2.48 0.38 -8.36
C ASP A 16 3.64 -0.56 -8.01
N GLY A 17 3.42 -1.37 -6.98
CA GLY A 17 4.38 -2.37 -6.54
C GLY A 17 5.52 -1.85 -5.68
N ILE A 18 5.51 -0.57 -5.30
CA ILE A 18 6.52 -0.05 -4.36
C ILE A 18 6.49 -0.85 -3.05
N SER A 19 7.66 -1.25 -2.58
CA SER A 19 7.81 -1.91 -1.28
C SER A 19 7.80 -0.90 -0.13
N TYR A 20 7.53 -1.40 1.07
CA TYR A 20 7.65 -0.59 2.30
C TYR A 20 9.03 0.06 2.42
N SER A 21 10.11 -0.71 2.17
CA SER A 21 11.48 -0.21 2.32
C SER A 21 11.80 0.90 1.32
N GLU A 22 11.36 0.78 0.05
CA GLU A 22 11.56 1.82 -0.95
C GLU A 22 10.80 3.10 -0.60
N LEU A 23 9.55 2.96 -0.12
CA LEU A 23 8.76 4.11 0.31
C LEU A 23 9.36 4.77 1.56
N GLU A 24 9.85 3.97 2.51
CA GLU A 24 10.53 4.46 3.72
C GLU A 24 11.79 5.25 3.36
N GLU A 25 12.64 4.74 2.45
CA GLU A 25 13.85 5.41 2.00
C GLU A 25 13.55 6.75 1.31
N GLN A 26 12.59 6.75 0.36
CA GLN A 26 12.17 7.97 -0.33
C GLN A 26 11.59 8.99 0.64
N SER A 27 10.77 8.54 1.60
CA SER A 27 10.16 9.40 2.61
C SER A 27 11.21 9.98 3.56
N ALA A 28 12.21 9.18 3.96
CA ALA A 28 13.29 9.63 4.82
C ALA A 28 14.19 10.67 4.13
N GLU A 29 14.52 10.46 2.86
CA GLU A 29 15.33 11.41 2.09
C GLU A 29 14.61 12.75 1.92
N LEU A 30 13.34 12.72 1.49
CA LEU A 30 12.54 13.93 1.31
C LEU A 30 12.26 14.62 2.64
N GLY A 31 11.87 13.86 3.67
CA GLY A 31 11.61 14.38 5.00
C GLY A 31 12.85 15.05 5.63
N GLY A 32 14.04 14.47 5.40
CA GLY A 32 15.30 15.09 5.82
C GLY A 32 15.57 16.45 5.16
N LYS A 33 15.30 16.56 3.85
CA LYS A 33 15.43 17.84 3.12
C LYS A 33 14.41 18.87 3.61
N LEU A 34 13.15 18.47 3.78
CA LEU A 34 12.09 19.34 4.28
C LEU A 34 12.40 19.83 5.71
N LEU A 35 12.88 18.93 6.58
CA LEU A 35 13.25 19.29 7.95
C LEU A 35 14.37 20.32 7.97
N ALA A 36 15.44 20.12 7.20
CA ALA A 36 16.56 21.07 7.13
C ALA A 36 16.12 22.45 6.65
N GLN A 37 15.28 22.49 5.60
CA GLN A 37 14.73 23.74 5.07
C GLN A 37 13.82 24.42 6.11
N SER A 38 12.93 23.66 6.75
CA SER A 38 12.00 24.18 7.76
C SER A 38 12.72 24.81 8.95
N VAL A 39 13.81 24.18 9.42
CA VAL A 39 14.64 24.75 10.50
C VAL A 39 15.26 26.09 10.08
N TRP A 40 15.75 26.16 8.83
CA TRP A 40 16.32 27.39 8.29
C TRP A 40 15.29 28.49 8.12
N ASP A 41 14.10 28.17 7.63
CA ASP A 41 13.00 29.12 7.40
C ASP A 41 12.46 29.67 8.74
N ILE A 42 12.33 28.83 9.76
CA ILE A 42 11.95 29.24 11.11
C ILE A 42 13.02 30.15 11.72
N TYR A 43 14.31 29.79 11.59
CA TYR A 43 15.41 30.59 12.13
C TYR A 43 15.47 31.99 11.52
N ASN A 44 15.10 32.14 10.25
CA ASN A 44 15.11 33.42 9.54
C ASN A 44 13.77 34.18 9.58
N ASP A 45 12.78 33.73 10.35
CA ASP A 45 11.42 34.29 10.41
C ASP A 45 10.71 34.36 9.05
N VAL A 46 10.99 33.41 8.14
CA VAL A 46 10.36 33.35 6.80
C VAL A 46 9.44 32.14 6.63
N ALA A 47 9.26 31.32 7.67
CA ALA A 47 8.41 30.14 7.62
C ALA A 47 6.92 30.53 7.48
N GLU A 48 6.25 29.97 6.46
CA GLU A 48 4.81 30.09 6.29
C GLU A 48 4.12 28.90 6.97
N LEU A 49 3.28 29.20 7.98
CA LEU A 49 2.60 28.17 8.77
C LEU A 49 1.17 27.94 8.27
N ALA A 50 0.85 26.73 7.86
CA ALA A 50 -0.50 26.34 7.49
C ALA A 50 -1.26 25.69 8.66
N THR A 51 -2.43 26.24 9.02
CA THR A 51 -3.28 25.66 10.05
C THR A 51 -3.95 24.40 9.55
N GLN A 52 -3.96 23.33 10.36
CA GLN A 52 -4.65 22.09 10.06
C GLN A 52 -6.17 22.24 10.25
N ASP A 53 -6.94 21.56 9.39
CA ASP A 53 -8.39 21.44 9.50
C ASP A 53 -8.73 20.20 10.34
N GLU A 54 -8.96 20.39 11.63
CA GLU A 54 -9.27 19.32 12.59
C GLU A 54 -10.53 18.52 12.21
N THR A 55 -11.43 19.09 11.39
CA THR A 55 -12.63 18.37 10.93
C THR A 55 -12.30 17.23 9.97
N LYS A 56 -11.11 17.22 9.39
CA LYS A 56 -10.60 16.19 8.48
C LYS A 56 -9.68 15.19 9.16
N SER A 57 -9.50 15.30 10.47
CA SER A 57 -8.65 14.37 11.21
C SER A 57 -9.25 12.97 11.19
N SER A 58 -8.39 11.94 11.08
CA SER A 58 -8.75 10.53 11.18
C SER A 58 -7.77 9.81 12.08
N TYR A 59 -8.23 8.75 12.73
CA TYR A 59 -7.40 7.89 13.55
C TYR A 59 -7.33 6.49 12.93
N HIS A 60 -6.11 5.99 12.78
CA HIS A 60 -5.86 4.62 12.34
C HIS A 60 -5.10 3.87 13.44
N ALA A 61 -5.67 2.77 13.90
CA ALA A 61 -5.00 1.89 14.87
C ALA A 61 -3.83 1.14 14.21
N PHE A 62 -2.96 0.58 15.02
CA PHE A 62 -2.00 -0.40 14.53
C PHE A 62 -2.75 -1.59 13.91
N PRO A 63 -2.28 -2.11 12.75
CA PRO A 63 -2.93 -3.24 12.11
C PRO A 63 -2.85 -4.49 12.98
N SER A 64 -3.91 -5.28 12.95
CA SER A 64 -4.03 -6.60 13.55
C SER A 64 -3.75 -7.69 12.50
N ASN A 65 -3.65 -8.95 12.90
CA ASN A 65 -3.49 -10.06 11.96
C ASN A 65 -4.65 -10.16 10.95
N ASP A 66 -5.86 -9.75 11.35
CA ASP A 66 -7.04 -9.80 10.48
C ASP A 66 -6.94 -8.82 9.30
N ASP A 67 -6.16 -7.73 9.45
CA ASP A 67 -5.93 -6.76 8.39
C ASP A 67 -5.04 -7.32 7.26
N PHE A 68 -4.37 -8.47 7.48
CA PHE A 68 -3.57 -9.18 6.47
C PHE A 68 -4.33 -10.31 5.79
N VAL A 69 -5.63 -10.42 6.05
CA VAL A 69 -6.54 -11.35 5.37
C VAL A 69 -7.24 -10.61 4.24
N VAL A 70 -6.87 -10.89 3.00
CA VAL A 70 -7.29 -10.15 1.82
C VAL A 70 -8.48 -10.83 1.13
N PRO A 71 -9.67 -10.21 1.12
CA PRO A 71 -10.83 -10.74 0.41
C PRO A 71 -10.73 -10.42 -1.09
N VAL A 72 -10.07 -11.28 -1.86
CA VAL A 72 -9.80 -11.04 -3.29
C VAL A 72 -11.07 -10.83 -4.13
N ALA A 73 -12.20 -11.40 -3.71
CA ALA A 73 -13.50 -11.21 -4.37
C ALA A 73 -14.06 -9.78 -4.21
N GLU A 74 -13.54 -9.00 -3.25
CA GLU A 74 -13.98 -7.64 -2.95
C GLU A 74 -13.02 -6.59 -3.49
N TRP A 75 -11.74 -6.94 -3.66
CA TRP A 75 -10.68 -6.04 -4.07
C TRP A 75 -10.33 -6.22 -5.56
N ASN A 76 -9.94 -5.11 -6.24
CA ASN A 76 -9.38 -5.21 -7.57
C ASN A 76 -7.92 -5.70 -7.53
N ALA A 77 -7.44 -6.26 -8.64
CA ALA A 77 -6.12 -6.87 -8.73
C ALA A 77 -4.97 -5.89 -8.43
N ARG A 78 -5.10 -4.63 -8.86
CA ARG A 78 -4.10 -3.59 -8.57
C ARG A 78 -3.98 -3.34 -7.06
N HIS A 79 -5.12 -3.28 -6.35
CA HIS A 79 -5.13 -3.08 -4.91
C HIS A 79 -4.49 -4.26 -4.18
N VAL A 80 -4.86 -5.51 -4.56
CA VAL A 80 -4.25 -6.72 -3.98
C VAL A 80 -2.73 -6.74 -4.22
N TYR A 81 -2.30 -6.45 -5.45
CA TYR A 81 -0.88 -6.38 -5.81
C TYR A 81 -0.11 -5.37 -4.96
N ASN A 82 -0.59 -4.12 -4.91
CA ASN A 82 0.05 -3.05 -4.15
C ASN A 82 0.05 -3.32 -2.65
N PHE A 83 -1.02 -3.89 -2.11
CA PHE A 83 -1.09 -4.29 -0.70
C PHE A 83 0.00 -5.30 -0.37
N ILE A 84 0.10 -6.39 -1.15
CA ILE A 84 1.12 -7.43 -0.90
C ILE A 84 2.53 -6.81 -1.00
N CYS A 85 2.83 -6.05 -2.06
CA CYS A 85 4.14 -5.42 -2.23
C CYS A 85 4.48 -4.49 -1.06
N GLY A 86 3.51 -3.73 -0.57
CA GLY A 86 3.72 -2.76 0.51
C GLY A 86 3.95 -3.40 1.88
N VAL A 87 3.34 -4.55 2.17
CA VAL A 87 3.35 -5.08 3.55
C VAL A 87 4.07 -6.42 3.74
N VAL A 88 4.47 -7.10 2.65
CA VAL A 88 5.09 -8.44 2.74
C VAL A 88 6.37 -8.44 3.59
N SER A 89 7.10 -7.36 3.64
CA SER A 89 8.33 -7.22 4.43
C SER A 89 8.10 -7.06 5.94
N TRP A 90 6.85 -6.89 6.38
CA TRP A 90 6.52 -6.74 7.81
C TRP A 90 6.62 -8.06 8.60
N GLY A 91 6.79 -9.19 7.90
CA GLY A 91 6.91 -10.51 8.53
C GLY A 91 5.60 -11.07 9.08
N ILE A 92 4.47 -10.43 8.77
CA ILE A 92 3.13 -10.93 9.09
C ILE A 92 2.65 -11.74 7.87
N PRO A 93 2.17 -12.99 8.07
CA PRO A 93 1.63 -13.79 6.98
C PRO A 93 0.46 -13.10 6.28
N ILE A 94 0.50 -13.05 4.94
CA ILE A 94 -0.59 -12.52 4.13
C ILE A 94 -1.41 -13.69 3.62
N HIS A 95 -2.71 -13.62 3.80
CA HIS A 95 -3.67 -14.66 3.42
C HIS A 95 -4.65 -14.12 2.39
N LEU A 96 -4.76 -14.79 1.23
CA LEU A 96 -5.79 -14.48 0.24
C LEU A 96 -7.00 -15.41 0.44
N LEU A 97 -8.17 -14.84 0.65
CA LEU A 97 -9.42 -15.60 0.67
C LEU A 97 -9.92 -15.82 -0.77
N VAL A 98 -9.68 -17.03 -1.30
CA VAL A 98 -10.06 -17.44 -2.65
C VAL A 98 -11.23 -18.43 -2.56
N GLY A 99 -12.45 -17.93 -2.61
CA GLY A 99 -13.65 -18.71 -2.30
C GLY A 99 -13.64 -19.19 -0.87
N ASN A 100 -13.64 -20.51 -0.66
CA ASN A 100 -13.57 -21.14 0.67
C ASN A 100 -12.13 -21.56 1.06
N LYS A 101 -11.13 -21.13 0.29
CA LYS A 101 -9.73 -21.46 0.55
C LYS A 101 -8.99 -20.24 1.08
N ASP A 102 -8.12 -20.51 2.03
CA ASP A 102 -7.13 -19.58 2.55
C ASP A 102 -5.78 -19.91 1.90
N VAL A 103 -5.22 -18.96 1.17
CA VAL A 103 -3.96 -19.13 0.43
C VAL A 103 -2.92 -18.18 1.02
N HIS A 104 -1.89 -18.73 1.65
CA HIS A 104 -0.76 -17.96 2.13
C HIS A 104 0.14 -17.53 0.96
N VAL A 105 0.49 -16.26 0.89
CA VAL A 105 1.33 -15.69 -0.17
C VAL A 105 2.59 -15.07 0.39
N ARG A 106 3.67 -15.20 -0.36
CA ARG A 106 5.00 -14.67 -0.02
C ARG A 106 5.39 -13.47 -0.85
N LYS A 107 4.78 -13.33 -2.04
CA LYS A 107 5.14 -12.29 -2.99
C LYS A 107 4.01 -12.08 -3.99
N ALA A 108 3.81 -10.82 -4.39
CA ALA A 108 3.09 -10.51 -5.62
C ALA A 108 4.10 -10.21 -6.73
N ILE A 109 3.91 -10.84 -7.89
CA ILE A 109 4.84 -10.75 -9.03
C ILE A 109 4.35 -9.69 -10.01
N SER A 110 3.07 -9.77 -10.38
CA SER A 110 2.43 -8.83 -11.31
C SER A 110 0.91 -8.84 -11.15
N TYR A 111 0.23 -7.95 -11.85
CA TYR A 111 -1.23 -7.98 -11.94
C TYR A 111 -1.71 -7.68 -13.36
N SER A 112 -2.92 -8.11 -13.68
CA SER A 112 -3.63 -7.80 -14.92
C SER A 112 -4.98 -7.19 -14.60
N GLN A 113 -5.31 -6.08 -15.26
CA GLN A 113 -6.64 -5.46 -15.16
C GLN A 113 -7.67 -6.09 -16.12
N LYS A 114 -7.22 -6.96 -17.03
CA LYS A 114 -8.14 -7.66 -17.95
C LYS A 114 -9.07 -8.55 -17.14
N THR A 115 -10.36 -8.35 -17.31
CA THR A 115 -11.35 -9.26 -16.75
C THR A 115 -11.22 -10.60 -17.49
N ILE A 116 -10.82 -11.64 -16.78
CA ILE A 116 -10.88 -13.02 -17.29
C ILE A 116 -12.36 -13.37 -17.38
N ASP A 117 -12.76 -13.95 -18.51
CA ASP A 117 -14.17 -14.27 -18.80
C ASP A 117 -14.80 -15.05 -17.63
N GLN A 118 -16.04 -14.70 -17.24
CA GLN A 118 -16.68 -15.26 -16.05
C GLN A 118 -16.92 -16.77 -16.12
N ASN A 119 -16.75 -17.37 -17.30
CA ASN A 119 -16.91 -18.80 -17.54
C ASN A 119 -15.64 -19.64 -17.25
N ASP A 120 -14.48 -19.04 -17.04
CA ASP A 120 -13.29 -19.74 -16.57
C ASP A 120 -13.37 -19.91 -15.05
N LEU A 121 -13.86 -21.07 -14.65
CA LEU A 121 -14.22 -21.42 -13.26
C LEU A 121 -13.05 -21.65 -12.31
N ALA A 122 -11.81 -21.51 -12.76
CA ALA A 122 -10.67 -21.58 -11.86
C ALA A 122 -10.49 -20.23 -11.14
N MET A 123 -10.76 -20.19 -9.84
CA MET A 123 -10.46 -19.03 -9.00
C MET A 123 -8.96 -18.74 -8.95
N TYR A 124 -8.13 -19.67 -9.40
CA TYR A 124 -6.69 -19.56 -9.58
C TYR A 124 -6.21 -20.45 -10.72
N GLU A 125 -5.16 -20.04 -11.41
CA GLU A 125 -4.50 -20.79 -12.47
C GLU A 125 -3.01 -20.87 -12.16
N GLN A 126 -2.42 -22.06 -12.28
CA GLN A 126 -0.99 -22.25 -12.08
C GLN A 126 -0.21 -21.74 -13.30
N SER A 127 0.87 -21.02 -13.07
CA SER A 127 1.85 -20.61 -14.07
C SER A 127 3.25 -21.07 -13.66
N ASP A 128 4.23 -20.90 -14.55
CA ASP A 128 5.64 -21.26 -14.26
C ASP A 128 6.24 -20.41 -13.13
N GLU A 129 5.70 -19.21 -12.88
CA GLU A 129 6.20 -18.26 -11.89
C GLU A 129 5.39 -18.24 -10.59
N GLY A 130 4.23 -18.91 -10.55
CA GLY A 130 3.34 -18.88 -9.39
C GLY A 130 1.89 -19.16 -9.74
N PHE A 131 0.96 -18.48 -9.09
CA PHE A 131 -0.46 -18.68 -9.28
C PHE A 131 -1.16 -17.38 -9.64
N TRP A 132 -1.95 -17.38 -10.71
CA TRP A 132 -2.89 -16.33 -11.01
C TRP A 132 -4.14 -16.48 -10.13
N VAL A 133 -4.42 -15.46 -9.34
CA VAL A 133 -5.61 -15.41 -8.47
C VAL A 133 -6.56 -14.37 -9.03
N LYS A 134 -7.81 -14.78 -9.26
CA LYS A 134 -8.88 -13.91 -9.74
C LYS A 134 -9.34 -12.98 -8.62
N CYS A 135 -9.39 -11.70 -8.92
CA CYS A 135 -9.88 -10.64 -8.05
C CYS A 135 -11.28 -10.17 -8.48
N LYS A 136 -11.89 -9.23 -7.73
CA LYS A 136 -13.14 -8.58 -8.13
C LYS A 136 -13.07 -8.02 -9.56
N GLN A 137 -11.94 -7.45 -9.92
CA GLN A 137 -11.61 -6.97 -11.25
C GLN A 137 -10.15 -7.29 -11.54
N GLY A 138 -9.89 -8.03 -12.62
CA GLY A 138 -8.57 -8.47 -13.01
C GLY A 138 -8.07 -9.67 -12.21
N SER A 139 -6.77 -9.94 -12.29
CA SER A 139 -6.09 -11.04 -11.59
C SER A 139 -4.71 -10.61 -11.11
N VAL A 140 -4.21 -11.23 -10.05
CA VAL A 140 -2.88 -11.04 -9.49
C VAL A 140 -2.07 -12.32 -9.58
N LEU A 141 -0.81 -12.23 -10.00
CA LEU A 141 0.15 -13.33 -9.98
C LEU A 141 0.92 -13.29 -8.66
N VAL A 142 0.86 -14.39 -7.91
CA VAL A 142 1.45 -14.52 -6.58
C VAL A 142 2.27 -15.80 -6.46
N GLU A 143 3.22 -15.77 -5.51
CA GLU A 143 4.03 -16.90 -5.05
C GLU A 143 3.72 -17.24 -3.59
#